data_38150fd68ffb3996f28ae0726c52ce20
#
_entry.id   38150fd68ffb3996f28ae0726c52ce20
#
_cell.length_a   1.000
_cell.length_b   1.000
_cell.length_c   1.000
_cell.angle_alpha   90.00
_cell.angle_beta   90.00
_cell.angle_gamma   90.00
#
_symmetry.space_group_name_H-M   'P 1'
#
loop_
_entity.id
_entity.type
_entity.pdbx_description
1 polymer ?
#
loop_
_entity_poly.entity_id
_entity_poly.type
_entity_poly.pdbx_seq_one_letter_code
_entity_poly.pdbx_strand_id
1 'polypeptide(L)'
;MALSTGILHAAIEAARKSTYRVKLGAVVFKGKRILSTGWNQIRSSSLKHKNYENSLHAEQSALLGLEWKKLKGCSMLVVKISRAEERLGNACPCEMCRKLMDYIGIKNVFYTNEEGEIVKLKEN
;
A
#
# COMPACT_ATOMS: atom_id res chain seq x y z
N MET A 1 -11.51 12.69 8.87
CA MET A 1 -11.42 13.08 7.45
C MET A 1 -11.73 11.89 6.56
N ALA A 2 -12.69 12.02 5.70
CA ALA A 2 -13.05 10.92 4.80
C ALA A 2 -12.17 10.96 3.55
N LEU A 3 -11.63 9.81 3.18
CA LEU A 3 -10.90 9.68 1.92
C LEU A 3 -11.91 9.67 0.77
N SER A 4 -11.48 10.18 -0.39
CA SER A 4 -12.35 10.15 -1.56
C SER A 4 -12.56 8.69 -2.01
N THR A 5 -13.74 8.42 -2.55
CA THR A 5 -14.05 7.10 -3.09
C THR A 5 -13.12 6.73 -4.23
N GLY A 6 -12.63 7.73 -4.98
CA GLY A 6 -11.68 7.48 -6.06
C GLY A 6 -10.35 6.92 -5.57
N ILE A 7 -9.87 7.39 -4.42
CA ILE A 7 -8.62 6.89 -3.84
C ILE A 7 -8.80 5.45 -3.38
N LEU A 8 -9.90 5.16 -2.69
CA LEU A 8 -10.20 3.80 -2.26
C LEU A 8 -10.34 2.86 -3.47
N HIS A 9 -11.06 3.30 -4.50
CA HIS A 9 -11.23 2.51 -5.70
C HIS A 9 -9.89 2.20 -6.37
N ALA A 10 -9.00 3.20 -6.45
CA ALA A 10 -7.67 3.00 -7.04
C ALA A 10 -6.85 1.97 -6.26
N ALA A 11 -6.93 2.00 -4.93
CA ALA A 11 -6.23 1.05 -4.10
C ALA A 11 -6.75 -0.38 -4.31
N ILE A 12 -8.06 -0.53 -4.40
CA ILE A 12 -8.69 -1.83 -4.64
C ILE A 12 -8.30 -2.36 -6.03
N GLU A 13 -8.34 -1.51 -7.05
CA GLU A 13 -7.95 -1.91 -8.40
C GLU A 13 -6.47 -2.30 -8.46
N ALA A 14 -5.62 -1.59 -7.73
CA ALA A 14 -4.21 -1.97 -7.65
C ALA A 14 -4.05 -3.34 -7.00
N ALA A 15 -4.76 -3.59 -5.88
CA ALA A 15 -4.69 -4.88 -5.21
C ALA A 15 -5.10 -6.03 -6.12
N ARG A 16 -6.10 -5.81 -6.98
CA ARG A 16 -6.57 -6.83 -7.91
C ARG A 16 -5.52 -7.28 -8.92
N LYS A 17 -4.51 -6.45 -9.15
CA LYS A 17 -3.41 -6.79 -10.06
C LYS A 17 -2.43 -7.79 -9.45
N SER A 18 -2.47 -7.97 -8.12
CA SER A 18 -1.58 -8.91 -7.46
C SER A 18 -1.91 -10.34 -7.82
N THR A 19 -0.88 -11.15 -8.04
CA THR A 19 -1.03 -12.58 -8.31
C THR A 19 -0.91 -13.42 -7.04
N TYR A 20 -0.64 -12.78 -5.92
CA TYR A 20 -0.57 -13.48 -4.64
C TYR A 20 -1.96 -13.89 -4.15
N ARG A 21 -1.99 -14.89 -3.27
CA ARG A 21 -3.21 -15.30 -2.60
C ARG A 21 -3.79 -14.16 -1.77
N VAL A 22 -2.92 -13.44 -1.08
CA VAL A 22 -3.27 -12.25 -0.33
C VAL A 22 -2.93 -11.06 -1.22
N LYS A 23 -3.94 -10.29 -1.61
CA LYS A 23 -3.77 -9.16 -2.52
C LYS A 23 -3.75 -7.85 -1.76
N LEU A 24 -2.65 -7.14 -1.88
CA LEU A 24 -2.47 -5.84 -1.24
C LEU A 24 -2.29 -4.77 -2.30
N GLY A 25 -2.94 -3.64 -2.10
CA GLY A 25 -2.81 -2.49 -2.99
C GLY A 25 -2.50 -1.25 -2.18
N ALA A 26 -1.72 -0.35 -2.77
CA ALA A 26 -1.35 0.91 -2.12
C ALA A 26 -1.49 2.06 -3.10
N VAL A 27 -1.85 3.22 -2.57
CA VAL A 27 -1.98 4.45 -3.35
C VAL A 27 -1.26 5.57 -2.62
N VAL A 28 -0.39 6.27 -3.35
CA VAL A 28 0.23 7.50 -2.85
C VAL A 28 -0.58 8.66 -3.41
N PHE A 29 -1.04 9.55 -2.54
CA PHE A 29 -1.91 10.63 -2.95
C PHE A 29 -1.66 11.90 -2.15
N LYS A 30 -2.11 13.02 -2.70
CA LYS A 30 -2.09 14.30 -2.01
C LYS A 30 -3.43 14.97 -2.26
N GLY A 31 -4.18 15.20 -1.18
CA GLY A 31 -5.57 15.64 -1.32
C GLY A 31 -6.38 14.61 -2.07
N LYS A 32 -6.93 14.98 -3.20
CA LYS A 32 -7.69 14.05 -4.07
C LYS A 32 -6.87 13.56 -5.25
N ARG A 33 -5.62 14.01 -5.36
CA ARG A 33 -4.77 13.69 -6.49
C ARG A 33 -3.98 12.40 -6.23
N ILE A 34 -4.12 11.43 -7.12
CA ILE A 34 -3.38 10.19 -7.05
C ILE A 34 -2.03 10.38 -7.76
N LEU A 35 -0.95 10.06 -7.05
CA LEU A 35 0.40 10.17 -7.61
C LEU A 35 0.93 8.84 -8.11
N SER A 36 0.58 7.74 -7.45
CA SER A 36 1.07 6.43 -7.82
C SER A 36 0.23 5.34 -7.16
N THR A 37 0.22 4.17 -7.78
CA THR A 37 -0.39 2.97 -7.20
C THR A 37 0.63 1.85 -7.22
N GLY A 38 0.43 0.86 -6.35
CA GLY A 38 1.29 -0.31 -6.30
C GLY A 38 0.54 -1.50 -5.72
N TRP A 39 1.13 -2.68 -5.90
CA TRP A 39 0.56 -3.92 -5.37
C TRP A 39 1.68 -4.88 -5.05
N ASN A 40 1.40 -5.86 -4.19
CA ASN A 40 2.43 -6.82 -3.81
C ASN A 40 2.76 -7.75 -4.97
N GLN A 41 4.05 -7.91 -5.23
CA GLN A 41 4.55 -8.62 -6.40
C GLN A 41 5.74 -9.48 -6.04
N ILE A 42 5.99 -10.49 -6.88
CA ILE A 42 7.22 -11.26 -6.80
C ILE A 42 8.26 -10.54 -7.66
N ARG A 43 9.41 -10.26 -7.08
CA ARG A 43 10.53 -9.71 -7.84
C ARG A 43 11.15 -10.81 -8.68
N SER A 44 11.58 -10.47 -9.89
CA SER A 44 12.21 -11.45 -10.77
C SER A 44 13.44 -12.12 -10.13
N SER A 45 14.20 -11.36 -9.36
CA SER A 45 15.38 -11.88 -8.66
C SER A 45 15.04 -12.87 -7.56
N SER A 46 13.81 -12.81 -7.01
CA SER A 46 13.40 -13.68 -5.92
C SER A 46 13.23 -15.13 -6.34
N LEU A 47 13.05 -15.37 -7.63
CA LEU A 47 12.91 -16.73 -8.14
C LEU A 47 14.16 -17.59 -7.90
N LYS A 48 15.32 -16.94 -7.78
CA LYS A 48 16.58 -17.65 -7.56
C LYS A 48 16.80 -18.01 -6.10
N HIS A 49 16.18 -17.29 -5.18
CA HIS A 49 16.49 -17.42 -3.75
C HIS A 49 15.39 -18.04 -2.91
N LYS A 50 14.20 -18.17 -3.45
CA LYS A 50 13.04 -18.76 -2.73
C LYS A 50 12.84 -18.15 -1.34
N ASN A 51 13.08 -16.86 -1.22
CA ASN A 51 13.07 -16.16 0.04
C ASN A 51 11.91 -15.17 0.09
N TYR A 52 11.15 -15.19 1.17
CA TYR A 52 10.02 -14.27 1.36
C TYR A 52 10.43 -12.81 1.33
N GLU A 53 11.65 -12.52 1.75
CA GLU A 53 12.16 -11.15 1.77
C GLU A 53 12.32 -10.56 0.38
N ASN A 54 12.25 -11.40 -0.63
CA ASN A 54 12.39 -10.95 -2.02
C ASN A 54 11.08 -10.55 -2.66
N SER A 55 9.96 -10.60 -1.92
CA SER A 55 8.71 -10.09 -2.43
C SER A 55 8.68 -8.57 -2.31
N LEU A 56 8.08 -7.91 -3.29
CA LEU A 56 7.90 -6.48 -3.28
C LEU A 56 6.56 -6.17 -2.62
N HIS A 57 6.59 -5.41 -1.53
CA HIS A 57 5.35 -5.03 -0.84
C HIS A 57 4.60 -3.97 -1.65
N ALA A 58 3.28 -3.87 -1.45
CA ALA A 58 2.46 -2.91 -2.15
C ALA A 58 2.96 -1.47 -1.93
N GLU A 59 3.33 -1.15 -0.70
CA GLU A 59 3.83 0.17 -0.35
C GLU A 59 5.12 0.49 -1.10
N GLN A 60 6.04 -0.49 -1.14
CA GLN A 60 7.29 -0.34 -1.90
C GLN A 60 7.02 -0.15 -3.38
N SER A 61 6.08 -0.94 -3.92
CA SER A 61 5.69 -0.85 -5.32
C SER A 61 5.16 0.54 -5.67
N ALA A 62 4.32 1.10 -4.80
CA ALA A 62 3.75 2.43 -5.03
C ALA A 62 4.82 3.53 -4.99
N LEU A 63 5.91 3.31 -4.28
CA LEU A 63 6.97 4.31 -4.13
C LEU A 63 8.06 4.20 -5.20
N LEU A 64 8.11 3.08 -5.94
CA LEU A 64 9.12 2.90 -6.98
C LEU A 64 8.93 3.92 -8.10
N GLY A 65 10.05 4.45 -8.58
CA GLY A 65 10.03 5.39 -9.70
C GLY A 65 9.63 6.82 -9.34
N LEU A 66 9.27 7.06 -8.08
CA LEU A 66 8.91 8.41 -7.64
C LEU A 66 10.13 9.11 -7.04
N GLU A 67 10.18 10.42 -7.19
CA GLU A 67 11.19 11.23 -6.52
C GLU A 67 10.77 11.44 -5.08
N TRP A 68 11.42 10.76 -4.17
CA TRP A 68 11.04 10.77 -2.75
C TRP A 68 11.04 12.16 -2.13
N LYS A 69 11.92 13.04 -2.60
CA LYS A 69 11.94 14.43 -2.11
C LYS A 69 10.61 15.15 -2.32
N LYS A 70 9.87 14.78 -3.36
CA LYS A 70 8.59 15.41 -3.69
C LYS A 70 7.42 14.78 -2.95
N LEU A 71 7.66 13.69 -2.21
CA LEU A 71 6.59 12.97 -1.53
C LEU A 71 6.36 13.42 -0.10
N LYS A 72 7.22 14.29 0.42
CA LYS A 72 7.04 14.82 1.76
C LYS A 72 5.69 15.49 1.89
N GLY A 73 4.91 15.08 2.86
CA GLY A 73 3.57 15.62 3.07
C GLY A 73 2.47 14.91 2.32
N CYS A 74 2.83 13.91 1.49
CA CYS A 74 1.83 13.08 0.82
C CYS A 74 1.26 12.05 1.78
N SER A 75 0.20 11.39 1.36
CA SER A 75 -0.46 10.36 2.14
C SER A 75 -0.44 9.05 1.39
N MET A 76 -0.65 7.94 2.10
CA MET A 76 -0.74 6.62 1.50
C MET A 76 -1.93 5.88 2.08
N LEU A 77 -2.62 5.14 1.21
CA LEU A 77 -3.67 4.21 1.62
C LEU A 77 -3.26 2.81 1.20
N VAL A 78 -3.34 1.86 2.12
CA VAL A 78 -3.05 0.45 1.83
C VAL A 78 -4.31 -0.37 2.10
N VAL A 79 -4.69 -1.22 1.15
CA VAL A 79 -5.85 -2.09 1.31
C VAL A 79 -5.44 -3.54 1.08
N LYS A 80 -6.19 -4.44 1.70
CA LYS A 80 -6.03 -5.88 1.50
C LYS A 80 -7.37 -6.43 1.04
N ILE A 81 -7.33 -7.27 0.01
CA ILE A 81 -8.54 -7.94 -0.48
C ILE A 81 -8.38 -9.42 -0.30
N SER A 82 -9.36 -10.04 0.35
CA SER A 82 -9.41 -11.49 0.47
C SER A 82 -9.83 -12.08 -0.89
N ARG A 83 -9.14 -13.13 -1.29
CA ARG A 83 -9.35 -13.76 -2.59
C ARG A 83 -10.75 -14.35 -2.75
N ALA A 84 -11.24 -15.02 -1.73
CA ALA A 84 -12.49 -15.78 -1.82
C ALA A 84 -13.73 -14.90 -1.78
N GLU A 85 -13.69 -13.81 -1.01
CA GLU A 85 -14.87 -13.00 -0.74
C GLU A 85 -14.80 -11.58 -1.27
N GLU A 86 -13.69 -11.22 -1.87
CA GLU A 86 -13.39 -9.84 -2.28
C GLU A 86 -13.64 -8.84 -1.14
N ARG A 87 -13.38 -9.29 0.07
CA ARG A 87 -13.60 -8.55 1.28
C ARG A 87 -12.35 -7.80 1.69
N LEU A 88 -12.51 -6.56 2.15
CA LEU A 88 -11.40 -5.81 2.68
C LEU A 88 -10.98 -6.37 4.04
N GLY A 89 -9.69 -6.49 4.25
CA GLY A 89 -9.14 -7.01 5.49
C GLY A 89 -7.99 -6.17 6.01
N ASN A 90 -7.26 -6.71 6.98
CA ASN A 90 -6.20 -5.97 7.67
C ASN A 90 -4.98 -5.77 6.77
N ALA A 91 -4.74 -4.53 6.40
CA ALA A 91 -3.61 -4.11 5.56
C ALA A 91 -2.58 -3.27 6.34
N CYS A 92 -2.53 -3.42 7.65
CA CYS A 92 -1.60 -2.64 8.47
C CYS A 92 -0.16 -2.84 7.96
N PRO A 93 0.55 -1.76 7.61
CA PRO A 93 1.92 -1.89 7.10
C PRO A 93 2.86 -2.53 8.11
N CYS A 94 3.79 -3.34 7.61
CA CYS A 94 4.80 -3.94 8.47
C CYS A 94 5.79 -2.88 8.93
N GLU A 95 6.58 -3.23 9.94
CA GLU A 95 7.54 -2.29 10.52
C GLU A 95 8.52 -1.72 9.48
N MET A 96 8.99 -2.55 8.57
CA MET A 96 9.91 -2.13 7.52
C MET A 96 9.28 -1.05 6.62
N CYS A 97 8.04 -1.27 6.19
CA CYS A 97 7.35 -0.30 5.35
C CYS A 97 7.03 0.98 6.12
N ARG A 98 6.70 0.85 7.42
CA ARG A 98 6.44 2.02 8.27
C ARG A 98 7.69 2.88 8.39
N LYS A 99 8.84 2.28 8.59
CA LYS A 99 10.10 3.01 8.67
C LYS A 99 10.46 3.69 7.36
N LEU A 100 10.22 3.00 6.24
CA LEU A 100 10.46 3.56 4.93
C LEU A 100 9.59 4.79 4.66
N MET A 101 8.30 4.67 4.96
CA MET A 101 7.38 5.79 4.76
C MET A 101 7.70 6.97 5.66
N ASP A 102 8.12 6.69 6.90
CA ASP A 102 8.54 7.74 7.83
C ASP A 102 9.79 8.45 7.32
N TYR A 103 10.75 7.68 6.82
CA TYR A 103 11.98 8.24 6.27
C TYR A 103 11.71 9.17 5.07
N ILE A 104 10.78 8.75 4.20
CA ILE A 104 10.41 9.54 3.02
C ILE A 104 9.62 10.79 3.39
N GLY A 105 8.93 10.75 4.53
CA GLY A 105 8.12 11.88 4.99
C GLY A 105 6.67 11.81 4.58
N ILE A 106 6.15 10.60 4.40
CA ILE A 106 4.71 10.39 4.15
C ILE A 106 3.97 10.88 5.39
N LYS A 107 3.08 11.83 5.20
CA LYS A 107 2.41 12.51 6.32
C LYS A 107 1.38 11.65 7.03
N ASN A 108 0.51 11.03 6.25
CA ASN A 108 -0.57 10.20 6.80
C ASN A 108 -0.57 8.84 6.11
N VAL A 109 -0.64 7.79 6.91
CA VAL A 109 -0.77 6.43 6.39
C VAL A 109 -2.11 5.89 6.84
N PHE A 110 -2.93 5.46 5.89
CA PHE A 110 -4.23 4.86 6.14
C PHE A 110 -4.19 3.42 5.68
N TYR A 111 -4.96 2.57 6.33
CA TYR A 111 -5.06 1.17 5.92
C TYR A 111 -6.43 0.63 6.29
N THR A 112 -6.83 -0.45 5.62
CA THR A 112 -8.06 -1.15 5.99
C THR A 112 -7.77 -2.07 7.15
N ASN A 113 -8.69 -2.11 8.14
CA ASN A 113 -8.56 -2.99 9.29
C ASN A 113 -9.29 -4.33 9.02
N GLU A 114 -9.39 -5.18 10.03
CA GLU A 114 -10.02 -6.49 9.89
C GLU A 114 -11.51 -6.40 9.51
N GLU A 115 -12.17 -5.32 9.90
CA GLU A 115 -13.57 -5.08 9.58
C GLU A 115 -13.74 -4.40 8.22
N GLY A 116 -12.64 -4.13 7.51
CA GLY A 116 -12.70 -3.45 6.22
C GLY A 116 -12.86 -1.95 6.31
N GLU A 117 -12.71 -1.39 7.49
CA GLU A 117 -12.80 0.05 7.68
C GLU A 117 -11.44 0.71 7.44
N ILE A 118 -11.46 1.94 6.94
CA ILE A 118 -10.22 2.70 6.74
C ILE A 118 -9.88 3.40 8.05
N VAL A 119 -8.70 3.10 8.56
CA VAL A 119 -8.19 3.71 9.79
C VAL A 119 -6.83 4.34 9.52
N LYS A 120 -6.46 5.30 10.36
CA LYS A 120 -5.19 5.99 10.24
C LYS A 120 -4.16 5.32 11.15
N LEU A 121 -2.97 5.07 10.60
CA LEU A 121 -1.88 4.53 11.37
C LEU A 121 -1.45 5.56 12.41
N LYS A 122 -1.37 5.13 13.66
CA LYS A 122 -0.94 6.01 14.76
C LYS A 122 0.57 6.10 14.78
N GLU A 123 1.06 7.30 15.00
CA GLU A 123 2.48 7.51 15.20
C GLU A 123 2.86 7.13 16.62
N ASN A 124 4.03 6.55 16.77
CA ASN A 124 4.59 6.24 18.07
C ASN A 124 5.58 7.32 18.49
#